data_d4fcccd362b0650361a73aff0c900938
#
_entry.id   d4fcccd362b0650361a73aff0c900938
#
_cell.length_a   1.000
_cell.length_b   1.000
_cell.length_c   1.000
_cell.angle_alpha   90.00
_cell.angle_beta   90.00
_cell.angle_gamma   90.00
#
_symmetry.space_group_name_H-M   'P 1'
#
loop_
_entity.id
_entity.type
_entity.pdbx_description
1 polymer ?
#
loop_
_entity_poly.entity_id
_entity_poly.type
_entity_poly.pdbx_seq_one_letter_code
_entity_poly.pdbx_strand_id
1 'polypeptide(L)'
;MGLSGRKVDYIKNVYTFFNNHKFNFEELDDDEVIKVLCKIKGVGSWTAEMFLIFILFRENIFSVKDIALINSIRINYKINNLHSQKLNELIESWKPHNTIASLLLWKSIEEKVFYK
;
A
#
# COMPACT_ATOMS: atom_id res chain seq x y z
N MET A 1 16.75 -1.64 19.47
CA MET A 1 16.51 -0.53 18.54
C MET A 1 15.27 0.24 18.92
N GLY A 2 15.43 1.50 19.28
CA GLY A 2 14.30 2.34 19.64
C GLY A 2 13.58 2.89 18.41
N LEU A 3 12.30 3.19 18.58
CA LEU A 3 11.54 3.91 17.57
C LEU A 3 11.98 5.38 17.60
N SER A 4 12.02 6.02 16.42
CA SER A 4 12.22 7.46 16.37
C SER A 4 11.05 8.18 17.02
N GLY A 5 11.27 9.41 17.50
CA GLY A 5 10.18 10.21 18.08
C GLY A 5 8.99 10.37 17.14
N ARG A 6 9.27 10.52 15.83
CA ARG A 6 8.23 10.61 14.80
C ARG A 6 7.38 9.33 14.74
N LYS A 7 8.01 8.15 14.80
CA LYS A 7 7.29 6.88 14.78
C LYS A 7 6.43 6.68 16.03
N VAL A 8 6.94 7.10 17.20
CA VAL A 8 6.19 7.05 18.44
C VAL A 8 4.95 7.94 18.33
N ASP A 9 5.11 9.18 17.85
CA ASP A 9 4.00 10.10 17.67
C ASP A 9 2.96 9.57 16.69
N TYR A 10 3.42 8.96 15.61
CA TYR A 10 2.56 8.33 14.62
C TYR A 10 1.72 7.23 15.26
N ILE A 11 2.33 6.34 16.01
CA ILE A 11 1.62 5.25 16.70
C ILE A 11 0.60 5.79 17.67
N LYS A 12 0.97 6.82 18.46
CA LYS A 12 0.06 7.48 19.39
C LYS A 12 -1.14 8.09 18.67
N ASN A 13 -0.90 8.76 17.53
CA ASN A 13 -1.96 9.37 16.74
C ASN A 13 -2.95 8.34 16.23
N VAL A 14 -2.44 7.22 15.72
CA VAL A 14 -3.27 6.12 15.23
C VAL A 14 -4.11 5.53 16.35
N TYR A 15 -3.47 5.24 17.48
CA TYR A 15 -4.14 4.68 18.65
C TYR A 15 -5.26 5.60 19.15
N THR A 16 -4.96 6.89 19.29
CA THR A 16 -5.91 7.89 19.76
C THR A 16 -7.10 7.99 18.81
N PHE A 17 -6.83 7.99 17.50
CA PHE A 17 -7.87 8.07 16.49
C PHE A 17 -8.84 6.88 16.62
N PHE A 18 -8.33 5.66 16.72
CA PHE A 18 -9.17 4.47 16.80
C PHE A 18 -9.91 4.37 18.14
N ASN A 19 -9.33 4.91 19.22
CA ASN A 19 -10.03 4.98 20.50
C ASN A 19 -11.21 5.95 20.49
N ASN A 20 -11.07 7.06 19.77
CA ASN A 20 -12.07 8.13 19.77
C ASN A 20 -13.12 7.94 18.66
N HIS A 21 -12.86 7.08 17.71
CA HIS A 21 -13.73 6.88 16.55
C HIS A 21 -13.99 5.38 16.37
N LYS A 22 -15.26 5.04 16.27
CA LYS A 22 -15.65 3.65 15.96
C LYS A 22 -16.08 3.59 14.51
N PHE A 23 -15.27 2.95 13.69
CA PHE A 23 -15.58 2.75 12.28
C PHE A 23 -15.84 1.29 12.00
N ASN A 24 -16.89 1.02 11.23
CA ASN A 24 -17.10 -0.30 10.65
C ASN A 24 -16.50 -0.26 9.25
N PHE A 25 -15.22 -0.64 9.14
CA PHE A 25 -14.53 -0.62 7.87
C PHE A 25 -15.12 -1.55 6.81
N GLU A 26 -15.87 -2.58 7.24
CA GLU A 26 -16.52 -3.49 6.30
C GLU A 26 -17.59 -2.79 5.45
N GLU A 27 -18.19 -1.72 5.96
CA GLU A 27 -19.19 -0.94 5.26
C GLU A 27 -18.61 0.11 4.32
N LEU A 28 -17.29 0.35 4.39
CA LEU A 28 -16.63 1.38 3.60
C LEU A 28 -15.88 0.75 2.43
N ASP A 29 -15.92 1.42 1.27
CA ASP A 29 -15.08 1.01 0.16
C ASP A 29 -13.62 1.45 0.38
N ASP A 30 -12.73 1.02 -0.51
CA ASP A 30 -11.31 1.28 -0.37
C ASP A 30 -10.99 2.78 -0.31
N ASP A 31 -11.61 3.57 -1.18
CA ASP A 31 -11.37 5.01 -1.21
C ASP A 31 -11.88 5.70 0.05
N GLU A 32 -13.02 5.27 0.57
CA GLU A 32 -13.56 5.79 1.83
C GLU A 32 -12.64 5.49 3.01
N VAL A 33 -12.10 4.27 3.07
CA VAL A 33 -11.14 3.88 4.11
C VAL A 33 -9.90 4.76 4.05
N ILE A 34 -9.37 4.99 2.84
CA ILE A 34 -8.20 5.85 2.66
C ILE A 34 -8.50 7.26 3.16
N LYS A 35 -9.65 7.82 2.83
CA LYS A 35 -10.03 9.16 3.30
C LYS A 35 -10.11 9.24 4.82
N VAL A 36 -10.70 8.24 5.44
CA VAL A 36 -10.81 8.18 6.90
C VAL A 36 -9.43 8.12 7.55
N LEU A 37 -8.57 7.24 7.08
CA LEU A 37 -7.24 7.05 7.64
C LEU A 37 -6.35 8.27 7.42
N CYS A 38 -6.48 8.94 6.29
CA CYS A 38 -5.67 10.12 5.99
C CYS A 38 -6.03 11.34 6.86
N LYS A 39 -7.12 11.28 7.63
CA LYS A 39 -7.42 12.29 8.65
C LYS A 39 -6.47 12.20 9.84
N ILE A 40 -5.81 11.07 10.02
CA ILE A 40 -4.85 10.89 11.10
C ILE A 40 -3.56 11.61 10.72
N LYS A 41 -3.07 12.47 11.62
CA LYS A 41 -1.84 13.21 11.38
C LYS A 41 -0.66 12.25 11.16
N GLY A 42 0.01 12.40 10.04
CA GLY A 42 1.14 11.57 9.66
C GLY A 42 0.79 10.38 8.77
N VAL A 43 -0.50 10.16 8.48
CA VAL A 43 -0.94 9.06 7.62
C VAL A 43 -1.23 9.61 6.22
N GLY A 44 -0.41 9.18 5.25
CA GLY A 44 -0.65 9.47 3.84
C GLY A 44 -1.34 8.31 3.12
N SER A 45 -1.56 8.49 1.83
CA SER A 45 -2.26 7.49 1.02
C SER A 45 -1.52 6.15 0.97
N TRP A 46 -0.19 6.17 0.89
CA TRP A 46 0.60 4.93 0.89
C TRP A 46 0.37 4.11 2.16
N THR A 47 0.43 4.77 3.33
CA THR A 47 0.19 4.10 4.62
C THR A 47 -1.23 3.55 4.69
N ALA A 48 -2.21 4.32 4.22
CA ALA A 48 -3.59 3.86 4.19
C ALA A 48 -3.77 2.64 3.28
N GLU A 49 -3.08 2.62 2.14
CA GLU A 49 -3.09 1.48 1.23
C GLU A 49 -2.46 0.24 1.87
N MET A 50 -1.37 0.41 2.62
CA MET A 50 -0.76 -0.70 3.36
C MET A 50 -1.72 -1.25 4.43
N PHE A 51 -2.48 -0.39 5.07
CA PHE A 51 -3.52 -0.81 6.02
C PHE A 51 -4.59 -1.65 5.33
N LEU A 52 -5.03 -1.23 4.14
CA LEU A 52 -6.01 -1.99 3.35
C LEU A 52 -5.50 -3.39 3.01
N ILE A 53 -4.22 -3.52 2.65
CA ILE A 53 -3.63 -4.80 2.27
C ILE A 53 -3.43 -5.71 3.48
N PHE A 54 -2.75 -5.20 4.52
CA PHE A 54 -2.23 -6.05 5.60
C PHE A 54 -3.15 -6.18 6.80
N ILE A 55 -4.05 -5.23 7.01
CA ILE A 55 -4.97 -5.24 8.16
C ILE A 55 -6.38 -5.62 7.74
N LEU A 56 -6.88 -5.02 6.67
CA LEU A 56 -8.25 -5.27 6.19
C LEU A 56 -8.32 -6.36 5.11
N PHE A 57 -7.19 -6.81 4.60
CA PHE A 57 -7.09 -7.88 3.59
C PHE A 57 -7.93 -7.60 2.34
N ARG A 58 -7.94 -6.34 1.90
CA ARG A 58 -8.64 -5.96 0.66
C ARG A 58 -7.90 -6.54 -0.54
N GLU A 59 -8.64 -7.02 -1.51
CA GLU A 59 -8.11 -7.87 -2.58
C GLU A 59 -7.60 -7.11 -3.79
N ASN A 60 -8.03 -5.88 -3.98
CA ASN A 60 -7.74 -5.15 -5.21
C ASN A 60 -7.01 -3.83 -4.95
N ILE A 61 -5.86 -3.92 -4.27
CA ILE A 61 -5.07 -2.75 -3.91
C ILE A 61 -3.73 -2.77 -4.65
N PHE A 62 -3.43 -1.66 -5.33
CA PHE A 62 -2.12 -1.40 -5.90
C PHE A 62 -1.69 0.01 -5.51
N SER A 63 -0.51 0.15 -4.90
CA SER A 63 0.00 1.44 -4.49
C SER A 63 0.92 2.02 -5.56
N VAL A 64 0.40 3.00 -6.32
CA VAL A 64 1.18 3.63 -7.40
C VAL A 64 2.33 4.48 -6.87
N LYS A 65 2.32 4.82 -5.59
CA LYS A 65 3.40 5.58 -4.94
C LYS A 65 4.47 4.70 -4.33
N ASP A 66 4.29 3.40 -4.34
CA ASP A 66 5.27 2.48 -3.78
C ASP A 66 6.40 2.25 -4.79
N ILE A 67 7.57 2.76 -4.44
CA ILE A 67 8.75 2.71 -5.34
C ILE A 67 9.16 1.25 -5.60
N ALA A 68 9.07 0.39 -4.60
CA ALA A 68 9.44 -1.01 -4.75
C ALA A 68 8.53 -1.73 -5.76
N LEU A 69 7.23 -1.45 -5.74
CA LEU A 69 6.30 -2.01 -6.71
C LEU A 69 6.61 -1.54 -8.13
N ILE A 70 6.85 -0.24 -8.30
CA ILE A 70 7.17 0.32 -9.61
C ILE A 70 8.48 -0.26 -10.14
N ASN A 71 9.50 -0.36 -9.31
CA ASN A 71 10.78 -0.96 -9.70
C ASN A 71 10.63 -2.44 -10.04
N SER A 72 9.81 -3.17 -9.32
CA SER A 72 9.54 -4.57 -9.60
C SER A 72 8.91 -4.75 -10.98
N ILE A 73 7.96 -3.89 -11.35
CA ILE A 73 7.36 -3.93 -12.68
C ILE A 73 8.42 -3.68 -13.75
N ARG A 74 9.25 -2.66 -13.56
CA ARG A 74 10.32 -2.34 -14.51
C ARG A 74 11.26 -3.53 -14.75
N ILE A 75 11.64 -4.20 -13.67
CA ILE A 75 12.57 -5.32 -13.75
C ILE A 75 11.90 -6.54 -14.41
N ASN A 76 10.71 -6.90 -13.96
CA ASN A 76 10.04 -8.12 -14.43
C ASN A 76 9.53 -8.00 -15.87
N TYR A 77 9.10 -6.80 -16.27
CA TYR A 77 8.61 -6.55 -17.63
C TYR A 77 9.67 -5.94 -18.54
N LYS A 78 10.88 -5.71 -18.02
CA LYS A 78 12.02 -5.13 -18.76
C LYS A 78 11.67 -3.78 -19.40
N ILE A 79 11.00 -2.94 -18.64
CA ILE A 79 10.58 -1.60 -19.07
C ILE A 79 11.51 -0.58 -18.43
N ASN A 80 12.29 0.16 -19.24
CA ASN A 80 13.19 1.19 -18.72
C ASN A 80 12.45 2.45 -18.30
N ASN A 81 11.37 2.77 -19.01
CA ASN A 81 10.60 4.00 -18.75
C ASN A 81 9.12 3.65 -18.66
N LEU A 82 8.65 3.50 -17.44
CA LEU A 82 7.26 3.12 -17.18
C LEU A 82 6.36 4.34 -17.15
N HIS A 83 5.58 4.53 -18.21
CA HIS A 83 4.59 5.60 -18.28
C HIS A 83 3.32 5.23 -17.52
N SER A 84 2.61 6.26 -17.03
CA SER A 84 1.39 6.06 -16.26
C SER A 84 0.30 5.32 -17.04
N GLN A 85 0.23 5.51 -18.36
CA GLN A 85 -0.71 4.78 -19.19
C GLN A 85 -0.44 3.27 -19.15
N LYS A 86 0.82 2.85 -19.33
CA LYS A 86 1.18 1.43 -19.26
C LYS A 86 0.94 0.84 -17.89
N LEU A 87 1.27 1.61 -16.84
CA LEU A 87 1.01 1.19 -15.47
C LEU A 87 -0.49 0.99 -15.24
N ASN A 88 -1.31 1.93 -15.70
CA ASN A 88 -2.78 1.81 -15.57
C ASN A 88 -3.33 0.61 -16.32
N GLU A 89 -2.79 0.31 -17.50
CA GLU A 89 -3.17 -0.88 -18.27
C GLU A 89 -2.88 -2.17 -17.49
N LEU A 90 -1.71 -2.25 -16.85
CA LEU A 90 -1.35 -3.40 -16.03
C LEU A 90 -2.28 -3.54 -14.83
N ILE A 91 -2.52 -2.44 -14.11
CA ILE A 91 -3.41 -2.44 -12.95
C ILE A 91 -4.82 -2.89 -13.35
N GLU A 92 -5.35 -2.39 -14.47
CA GLU A 92 -6.65 -2.81 -14.97
C GLU A 92 -6.67 -4.31 -15.30
N SER A 93 -5.59 -4.82 -15.91
CA SER A 93 -5.51 -6.23 -16.29
C SER A 93 -5.49 -7.17 -15.07
N TRP A 94 -5.02 -6.69 -13.93
CA TRP A 94 -4.94 -7.48 -12.70
C TRP A 94 -6.18 -7.40 -11.83
N LYS A 95 -7.14 -6.52 -12.14
CA LYS A 95 -8.38 -6.42 -11.38
C LYS A 95 -9.18 -7.72 -11.44
N PRO A 96 -9.81 -8.13 -10.38
CA PRO A 96 -9.88 -7.52 -9.05
C PRO A 96 -8.81 -8.05 -8.07
N HIS A 97 -7.66 -8.49 -8.56
CA HIS A 97 -6.64 -9.19 -7.77
C HIS A 97 -5.34 -8.40 -7.63
N ASN A 98 -5.41 -7.07 -7.61
CA ASN A 98 -4.22 -6.23 -7.53
C ASN A 98 -3.40 -6.44 -6.26
N THR A 99 -4.02 -6.83 -5.15
CA THR A 99 -3.28 -7.11 -3.92
C THR A 99 -2.36 -8.31 -4.10
N ILE A 100 -2.84 -9.39 -4.72
CA ILE A 100 -2.00 -10.56 -5.00
C ILE A 100 -0.85 -10.17 -5.94
N ALA A 101 -1.14 -9.39 -6.98
CA ALA A 101 -0.11 -8.90 -7.88
C ALA A 101 0.95 -8.09 -7.14
N SER A 102 0.53 -7.21 -6.22
CA SER A 102 1.44 -6.41 -5.40
C SER A 102 2.34 -7.28 -4.54
N LEU A 103 1.76 -8.28 -3.88
CA LEU A 103 2.52 -9.20 -3.02
C LEU A 103 3.55 -9.99 -3.82
N LEU A 104 3.19 -10.46 -5.00
CA LEU A 104 4.11 -11.19 -5.88
C LEU A 104 5.24 -10.29 -6.39
N LEU A 105 4.93 -9.04 -6.70
CA LEU A 105 5.95 -8.08 -7.15
C LEU A 105 6.94 -7.77 -6.03
N TRP A 106 6.48 -7.58 -4.80
CA TRP A 106 7.37 -7.39 -3.65
C TRP A 106 8.23 -8.62 -3.41
N LYS A 107 7.65 -9.81 -3.46
CA LYS A 107 8.37 -11.06 -3.28
C LYS A 107 9.48 -11.24 -4.33
N SER A 108 9.20 -10.88 -5.58
CA SER A 108 10.17 -10.92 -6.66
C SER A 108 11.42 -10.10 -6.35
N ILE A 109 11.26 -8.92 -5.75
CA ILE A 109 12.38 -8.08 -5.34
C ILE A 109 13.14 -8.70 -4.18
N GLU A 110 12.45 -9.19 -3.17
CA GLU A 110 13.08 -9.85 -2.01
C GLU A 110 13.92 -11.04 -2.44
N GLU A 111 13.41 -11.89 -3.30
CA GLU A 111 14.13 -13.05 -3.79
C GLU A 111 15.40 -12.64 -4.53
N LYS A 112 15.36 -11.60 -5.33
CA LYS A 112 16.55 -11.10 -6.02
C LYS A 112 17.62 -10.57 -5.06
N VAL A 113 17.18 -9.95 -3.96
CA VAL A 113 18.10 -9.46 -2.93
C VAL A 113 18.80 -10.61 -2.21
N PHE A 114 18.07 -11.69 -1.91
CA PHE A 114 18.60 -12.80 -1.12
C PHE A 114 19.35 -13.84 -1.96
N TYR A 115 19.03 -13.98 -3.23
CA TYR A 115 19.56 -15.06 -4.06
C TYR A 115 20.51 -14.58 -5.16
N LYS A 116 21.04 -13.40 -5.02
CA LYS A 116 22.07 -12.92 -5.94
C LYS A 116 23.41 -13.64 -5.77
#